data_f11436aa01c55876dfe1522a841bb26e
#
_entry.id   f11436aa01c55876dfe1522a841bb26e
#
_cell.length_a   1.000
_cell.length_b   1.000
_cell.length_c   1.000
_cell.angle_alpha   90.00
_cell.angle_beta   90.00
_cell.angle_gamma   90.00
#
_symmetry.space_group_name_H-M   'P 1'
#
loop_
_entity.id
_entity.type
_entity.pdbx_description
1 polymer ?
#
loop_
_entity_poly.entity_id
_entity_poly.type
_entity_poly.pdbx_seq_one_letter_code
_entity_poly.pdbx_strand_id
1 'polypeptide(L)'
;MQKKAPKPASAKAPAKATAPAARAGNGLQPTKSFQDLILTLQQFWGQQGCVILQPYDMEVGAATFHPATTLRALGPRPWNAAYVQPSRRPKDGRYGENPNRLQHYYQFQVIMKPSPPDILDLYLESLGRIGIDPMLHDIRFVEDDWESPTLGAWGLGWEVWCDGMEVTQFTYFQQVGGFDCNPVSGEITYGLERLATYVQGVDRVFGLNFNGREDARKLTYGDVFLQAEQEYSRFNFEHADTEILLRHFRDAEKECRALLEAGAPDANANDKRHKLALPAYDQCIKASHVFNLLDARGVISVTECQSYILRVRDLAKACCAAWLQTEGGGA
;
A
#
# COMPACT_ATOMS: atom_id res chain seq x y z
N MET A 1 -82.26 -2.76 13.59
CA MET A 1 -81.38 -3.09 12.42
C MET A 1 -80.09 -2.35 12.58
N GLN A 2 -79.05 -2.98 13.16
CA GLN A 2 -77.72 -2.39 13.32
C GLN A 2 -76.85 -2.79 12.12
N LYS A 3 -76.32 -1.80 11.38
CA LYS A 3 -75.39 -2.01 10.26
C LYS A 3 -74.00 -2.28 10.85
N LYS A 4 -73.43 -3.49 10.56
CA LYS A 4 -72.03 -3.86 10.81
C LYS A 4 -71.10 -3.01 9.98
N ALA A 5 -70.09 -2.41 10.64
CA ALA A 5 -68.99 -1.74 9.98
C ALA A 5 -68.05 -2.73 9.29
N PRO A 6 -67.40 -2.37 8.15
CA PRO A 6 -66.47 -3.27 7.47
C PRO A 6 -65.14 -3.37 8.18
N LYS A 7 -64.55 -4.58 8.20
CA LYS A 7 -63.20 -4.86 8.71
C LYS A 7 -62.14 -4.15 7.89
N PRO A 8 -61.07 -3.61 8.52
CA PRO A 8 -59.96 -3.03 7.76
C PRO A 8 -59.15 -4.14 7.05
N ALA A 9 -58.80 -3.88 5.80
CA ALA A 9 -57.96 -4.74 4.98
C ALA A 9 -56.54 -4.82 5.58
N SER A 10 -56.00 -6.04 5.72
CA SER A 10 -54.63 -6.28 6.17
C SER A 10 -53.61 -5.72 5.16
N ALA A 11 -52.82 -4.75 5.59
CA ALA A 11 -51.69 -4.27 4.81
C ALA A 11 -50.68 -5.40 4.62
N LYS A 12 -50.36 -5.74 3.36
CA LYS A 12 -49.27 -6.62 3.02
C LYS A 12 -47.95 -5.93 3.43
N ALA A 13 -47.13 -6.66 4.24
CA ALA A 13 -45.79 -6.25 4.55
C ALA A 13 -44.97 -6.00 3.26
N PRO A 14 -44.08 -4.98 3.21
CA PRO A 14 -43.25 -4.75 2.04
C PRO A 14 -42.33 -5.96 1.83
N ALA A 15 -42.27 -6.41 0.58
CA ALA A 15 -41.33 -7.45 0.15
C ALA A 15 -39.91 -7.04 0.52
N LYS A 16 -39.17 -7.92 1.20
CA LYS A 16 -37.73 -7.76 1.42
C LYS A 16 -37.08 -7.51 0.04
N ALA A 17 -36.44 -6.36 -0.11
CA ALA A 17 -35.58 -6.10 -1.25
C ALA A 17 -34.46 -7.16 -1.17
N THR A 18 -34.47 -8.09 -2.11
CA THR A 18 -33.35 -8.98 -2.36
C THR A 18 -32.20 -8.10 -2.82
N ALA A 19 -31.12 -8.08 -2.04
CA ALA A 19 -29.84 -7.49 -2.47
C ALA A 19 -29.52 -8.02 -3.89
N PRO A 20 -28.99 -7.18 -4.79
CA PRO A 20 -28.64 -7.62 -6.13
C PRO A 20 -27.65 -8.78 -5.99
N ALA A 21 -28.01 -9.94 -6.53
CA ALA A 21 -27.12 -11.09 -6.59
C ALA A 21 -25.82 -10.62 -7.22
N ALA A 22 -24.70 -10.82 -6.50
CA ALA A 22 -23.36 -10.55 -6.99
C ALA A 22 -23.29 -11.20 -8.38
N ARG A 23 -23.11 -10.38 -9.42
CA ARG A 23 -22.91 -10.90 -10.79
C ARG A 23 -21.75 -11.87 -10.70
N ALA A 24 -21.98 -13.10 -11.15
CA ALA A 24 -20.97 -14.14 -11.24
C ALA A 24 -19.74 -13.55 -11.92
N GLY A 25 -18.78 -13.13 -11.11
CA GLY A 25 -17.47 -12.70 -11.57
C GLY A 25 -16.75 -13.95 -12.11
N ASN A 26 -15.78 -13.76 -12.93
CA ASN A 26 -14.91 -14.68 -13.70
C ASN A 26 -14.42 -15.96 -13.00
N GLY A 27 -15.18 -16.56 -12.10
CA GLY A 27 -14.81 -17.75 -11.33
C GLY A 27 -13.89 -17.51 -10.15
N LEU A 28 -13.49 -16.26 -9.88
CA LEU A 28 -12.64 -15.90 -8.73
C LEU A 28 -13.40 -16.07 -7.40
N GLN A 29 -12.72 -16.63 -6.41
CA GLN A 29 -13.24 -16.90 -5.06
C GLN A 29 -12.40 -16.22 -3.98
N PRO A 30 -12.49 -14.88 -3.83
CA PRO A 30 -11.63 -14.11 -2.92
C PRO A 30 -11.75 -14.54 -1.45
N THR A 31 -12.91 -15.09 -1.04
CA THR A 31 -13.12 -15.63 0.31
C THR A 31 -12.45 -16.99 0.56
N LYS A 32 -11.90 -17.63 -0.48
CA LYS A 32 -11.25 -18.93 -0.39
C LYS A 32 -9.81 -18.94 -0.84
N SER A 33 -9.36 -17.90 -1.51
CA SER A 33 -8.05 -17.85 -2.16
C SER A 33 -7.42 -16.49 -1.98
N PHE A 34 -6.20 -16.48 -1.42
CA PHE A 34 -5.42 -15.25 -1.28
C PHE A 34 -5.10 -14.63 -2.65
N GLN A 35 -4.74 -15.45 -3.63
CA GLN A 35 -4.47 -14.96 -4.98
C GLN A 35 -5.73 -14.42 -5.68
N ASP A 36 -6.90 -15.05 -5.46
CA ASP A 36 -8.15 -14.57 -6.06
C ASP A 36 -8.63 -13.25 -5.42
N LEU A 37 -8.32 -13.02 -4.14
CA LEU A 37 -8.54 -11.73 -3.49
C LEU A 37 -7.76 -10.63 -4.22
N ILE A 38 -6.48 -10.87 -4.50
CA ILE A 38 -5.64 -9.92 -5.25
C ILE A 38 -6.21 -9.67 -6.66
N LEU A 39 -6.52 -10.74 -7.39
CA LEU A 39 -7.07 -10.63 -8.74
C LEU A 39 -8.41 -9.91 -8.78
N THR A 40 -9.24 -10.10 -7.75
CA THR A 40 -10.53 -9.41 -7.61
C THR A 40 -10.34 -7.90 -7.44
N LEU A 41 -9.41 -7.48 -6.58
CA LEU A 41 -9.08 -6.06 -6.39
C LEU A 41 -8.48 -5.44 -7.66
N GLN A 42 -7.57 -6.16 -8.33
CA GLN A 42 -7.00 -5.69 -9.61
C GLN A 42 -8.09 -5.48 -10.67
N GLN A 43 -9.00 -6.44 -10.79
CA GLN A 43 -10.12 -6.34 -11.73
C GLN A 43 -11.05 -5.17 -11.39
N PHE A 44 -11.40 -5.02 -10.11
CA PHE A 44 -12.27 -3.93 -9.65
C PHE A 44 -11.65 -2.56 -9.96
N TRP A 45 -10.42 -2.31 -9.50
CA TRP A 45 -9.78 -1.00 -9.69
C TRP A 45 -9.42 -0.73 -11.15
N GLY A 46 -9.12 -1.77 -11.94
CA GLY A 46 -8.98 -1.65 -13.38
C GLY A 46 -10.27 -1.16 -14.06
N GLN A 47 -11.44 -1.62 -13.60
CA GLN A 47 -12.74 -1.16 -14.07
C GLN A 47 -13.07 0.29 -13.65
N GLN A 48 -12.46 0.77 -12.56
CA GLN A 48 -12.55 2.16 -12.12
C GLN A 48 -11.54 3.09 -12.84
N GLY A 49 -10.86 2.58 -13.87
CA GLY A 49 -9.94 3.38 -14.70
C GLY A 49 -8.50 3.47 -14.16
N CYS A 50 -8.15 2.66 -13.16
CA CYS A 50 -6.77 2.55 -12.72
C CYS A 50 -5.93 1.71 -13.69
N VAL A 51 -4.73 2.18 -14.00
CA VAL A 51 -3.71 1.35 -14.65
C VAL A 51 -3.23 0.30 -13.65
N ILE A 52 -3.32 -0.99 -14.00
CA ILE A 52 -2.83 -2.07 -13.15
C ILE A 52 -1.34 -2.27 -13.42
N LEU A 53 -0.53 -1.86 -12.45
CA LEU A 53 0.92 -1.96 -12.53
C LEU A 53 1.42 -3.26 -11.89
N GLN A 54 2.65 -3.65 -12.27
CA GLN A 54 3.39 -4.68 -11.57
C GLN A 54 4.08 -4.09 -10.32
N PRO A 55 4.49 -4.92 -9.35
CA PRO A 55 5.25 -4.45 -8.20
C PRO A 55 6.49 -3.68 -8.62
N TYR A 56 6.88 -2.70 -7.80
CA TYR A 56 8.19 -2.09 -7.91
C TYR A 56 9.26 -3.13 -7.56
N ASP A 57 10.28 -3.26 -8.39
CA ASP A 57 11.33 -4.29 -8.29
C ASP A 57 12.45 -3.91 -7.31
N MET A 58 12.11 -3.13 -6.30
CA MET A 58 12.99 -2.66 -5.25
C MET A 58 12.39 -2.98 -3.87
N GLU A 59 13.24 -3.15 -2.87
CA GLU A 59 12.80 -3.31 -1.48
C GLU A 59 12.25 -1.99 -0.94
N VAL A 60 10.97 -1.98 -0.59
CA VAL A 60 10.27 -0.82 -0.01
C VAL A 60 9.66 -1.16 1.34
N GLY A 61 9.61 -0.19 2.25
CA GLY A 61 8.98 -0.35 3.56
C GLY A 61 7.46 -0.20 3.53
N ALA A 62 6.92 0.35 2.46
CA ALA A 62 5.49 0.49 2.21
C ALA A 62 5.24 0.67 0.71
N ALA A 63 4.04 0.31 0.26
CA ALA A 63 3.61 0.48 -1.13
C ALA A 63 3.66 1.94 -1.60
N THR A 64 3.47 2.88 -0.68
CA THR A 64 3.59 4.33 -0.93
C THR A 64 4.94 4.72 -1.53
N PHE A 65 6.02 3.99 -1.24
CA PHE A 65 7.36 4.26 -1.78
C PHE A 65 7.51 3.94 -3.27
N HIS A 66 6.59 3.20 -3.86
CA HIS A 66 6.59 2.99 -5.31
C HIS A 66 6.50 4.35 -6.05
N PRO A 67 7.32 4.59 -7.10
CA PRO A 67 7.29 5.85 -7.87
C PRO A 67 5.90 6.22 -8.39
N ALA A 68 5.07 5.21 -8.69
CA ALA A 68 3.68 5.40 -9.13
C ALA A 68 2.79 6.08 -8.08
N THR A 69 3.15 6.01 -6.81
CA THR A 69 2.48 6.75 -5.73
C THR A 69 3.28 7.98 -5.34
N THR A 70 4.50 7.82 -4.80
CA THR A 70 5.29 8.93 -4.26
C THR A 70 5.53 10.05 -5.30
N LEU A 71 6.10 9.72 -6.45
CA LEU A 71 6.44 10.73 -7.44
C LEU A 71 5.22 11.21 -8.23
N ARG A 72 4.31 10.29 -8.56
CA ARG A 72 3.09 10.61 -9.33
C ARG A 72 2.04 11.36 -8.51
N ALA A 73 2.11 11.38 -7.18
CA ALA A 73 1.31 12.29 -6.36
C ALA A 73 1.64 13.75 -6.64
N LEU A 74 2.88 14.04 -7.05
CA LEU A 74 3.34 15.38 -7.39
C LEU A 74 3.00 15.79 -8.82
N GLY A 75 2.96 17.11 -9.03
CA GLY A 75 2.68 17.71 -10.33
C GLY A 75 1.20 17.67 -10.73
N PRO A 76 0.86 18.40 -11.81
CA PRO A 76 -0.54 18.65 -12.18
C PRO A 76 -1.21 17.53 -12.97
N ARG A 77 -0.44 16.55 -13.48
CA ARG A 77 -0.98 15.55 -14.41
C ARG A 77 -1.89 14.55 -13.69
N PRO A 78 -3.11 14.29 -14.19
CA PRO A 78 -3.98 13.24 -13.67
C PRO A 78 -3.30 11.88 -13.72
N TRP A 79 -3.56 11.04 -12.69
CA TRP A 79 -2.96 9.72 -12.60
C TRP A 79 -3.81 8.78 -11.74
N ASN A 80 -4.18 7.63 -12.29
CA ASN A 80 -4.86 6.58 -11.55
C ASN A 80 -4.11 5.27 -11.74
N ALA A 81 -3.69 4.64 -10.66
CA ALA A 81 -2.99 3.37 -10.69
C ALA A 81 -3.38 2.49 -9.50
N ALA A 82 -3.29 1.17 -9.70
CA ALA A 82 -3.42 0.20 -8.65
C ALA A 82 -2.41 -0.95 -8.86
N TYR A 83 -1.85 -1.47 -7.77
CA TYR A 83 -0.85 -2.53 -7.83
C TYR A 83 -0.70 -3.25 -6.49
N VAL A 84 -0.18 -4.46 -6.53
CA VAL A 84 0.31 -5.17 -5.33
C VAL A 84 1.76 -4.79 -5.11
N GLN A 85 2.12 -4.47 -3.87
CA GLN A 85 3.51 -4.19 -3.52
C GLN A 85 3.94 -5.06 -2.35
N PRO A 86 4.91 -5.96 -2.57
CA PRO A 86 5.63 -6.59 -1.48
C PRO A 86 6.35 -5.52 -0.66
N SER A 87 6.04 -5.43 0.63
CA SER A 87 6.63 -4.45 1.54
C SER A 87 7.51 -5.16 2.56
N ARG A 88 8.67 -4.58 2.86
CA ARG A 88 9.64 -5.13 3.82
C ARG A 88 9.82 -4.21 5.00
N ARG A 89 9.57 -4.74 6.20
CA ARG A 89 9.79 -4.07 7.48
C ARG A 89 10.68 -4.95 8.35
N PRO A 90 12.01 -4.85 8.23
CA PRO A 90 12.97 -5.72 8.91
C PRO A 90 12.74 -5.84 10.42
N LYS A 91 12.36 -4.75 11.09
CA LYS A 91 12.03 -4.73 12.54
C LYS A 91 10.80 -5.53 12.94
N ASP A 92 9.91 -5.82 12.00
CA ASP A 92 8.66 -6.55 12.24
C ASP A 92 8.83 -8.06 12.16
N GLY A 93 10.00 -8.57 11.83
CA GLY A 93 10.33 -9.98 11.85
C GLY A 93 10.01 -10.64 13.19
N ARG A 94 9.43 -11.83 13.17
CA ARG A 94 9.09 -12.63 14.35
C ARG A 94 9.31 -14.12 14.10
N TYR A 95 10.22 -14.47 13.19
CA TYR A 95 10.58 -15.87 12.87
C TYR A 95 9.38 -16.75 12.47
N GLY A 96 8.26 -16.15 12.06
CA GLY A 96 7.01 -16.87 11.77
C GLY A 96 6.23 -17.30 13.00
N GLU A 97 6.62 -16.87 14.21
CA GLU A 97 5.96 -17.23 15.46
C GLU A 97 4.73 -16.37 15.76
N ASN A 98 4.74 -15.11 15.32
CA ASN A 98 3.59 -14.22 15.48
C ASN A 98 2.52 -14.49 14.40
N PRO A 99 1.23 -14.57 14.76
CA PRO A 99 0.16 -14.89 13.81
C PRO A 99 -0.08 -13.80 12.75
N ASN A 100 0.21 -12.52 13.06
CA ASN A 100 -0.22 -11.39 12.25
C ASN A 100 0.89 -10.38 11.91
N ARG A 101 2.10 -10.53 12.50
CA ARG A 101 3.22 -9.61 12.25
C ARG A 101 4.30 -10.30 11.44
N LEU A 102 4.62 -9.72 10.29
CA LEU A 102 5.56 -10.23 9.30
C LEU A 102 6.57 -9.16 8.92
N GLN A 103 7.81 -9.57 8.62
CA GLN A 103 8.80 -8.67 8.05
C GLN A 103 8.60 -8.44 6.55
N HIS A 104 7.84 -9.30 5.88
CA HIS A 104 7.48 -9.22 4.45
C HIS A 104 6.00 -9.55 4.29
N TYR A 105 5.25 -8.64 3.67
CA TYR A 105 3.81 -8.78 3.45
C TYR A 105 3.38 -7.99 2.22
N TYR A 106 2.17 -8.22 1.73
CA TYR A 106 1.64 -7.56 0.55
C TYR A 106 0.68 -6.43 0.93
N GLN A 107 0.89 -5.29 0.31
CA GLN A 107 -0.08 -4.21 0.30
C GLN A 107 -0.69 -4.09 -1.10
N PHE A 108 -2.01 -3.94 -1.18
CA PHE A 108 -2.65 -3.52 -2.41
C PHE A 108 -2.81 -2.01 -2.35
N GLN A 109 -2.18 -1.34 -3.31
CA GLN A 109 -2.10 0.11 -3.37
C GLN A 109 -2.98 0.65 -4.47
N VAL A 110 -3.73 1.71 -4.16
CA VAL A 110 -4.48 2.50 -5.14
C VAL A 110 -4.10 3.95 -4.97
N ILE A 111 -3.89 4.67 -6.06
CA ILE A 111 -3.77 6.11 -6.09
C ILE A 111 -4.65 6.67 -7.19
N MET A 112 -5.44 7.69 -6.86
CA MET A 112 -6.27 8.43 -7.82
C MET A 112 -6.02 9.93 -7.68
N LYS A 113 -5.57 10.55 -8.75
CA LYS A 113 -5.24 11.98 -8.81
C LYS A 113 -5.90 12.65 -10.04
N PRO A 114 -6.76 13.64 -9.88
CA PRO A 114 -7.27 14.11 -8.58
C PRO A 114 -8.09 13.04 -7.87
N SER A 115 -8.20 13.15 -6.54
CA SER A 115 -9.07 12.27 -5.76
C SER A 115 -10.53 12.43 -6.22
N PRO A 116 -11.22 11.36 -6.67
CA PRO A 116 -12.64 11.46 -6.99
C PRO A 116 -13.48 11.68 -5.71
N PRO A 117 -14.61 12.38 -5.80
CA PRO A 117 -15.43 12.70 -4.63
C PRO A 117 -16.08 11.48 -3.99
N ASP A 118 -16.26 10.40 -4.74
CA ASP A 118 -16.89 9.13 -4.34
C ASP A 118 -15.88 8.03 -4.00
N ILE A 119 -14.60 8.37 -3.77
CA ILE A 119 -13.53 7.38 -3.53
C ILE A 119 -13.81 6.48 -2.32
N LEU A 120 -14.51 6.98 -1.28
CA LEU A 120 -14.92 6.19 -0.13
C LEU A 120 -15.99 5.17 -0.48
N ASP A 121 -16.95 5.54 -1.32
CA ASP A 121 -17.99 4.62 -1.79
C ASP A 121 -17.39 3.52 -2.67
N LEU A 122 -16.43 3.88 -3.54
CA LEU A 122 -15.66 2.91 -4.33
C LEU A 122 -14.86 1.95 -3.44
N TYR A 123 -14.26 2.47 -2.36
CA TYR A 123 -13.56 1.63 -1.40
C TYR A 123 -14.52 0.62 -0.74
N LEU A 124 -15.67 1.07 -0.22
CA LEU A 124 -16.67 0.18 0.39
C LEU A 124 -17.22 -0.85 -0.61
N GLU A 125 -17.44 -0.45 -1.88
CA GLU A 125 -17.81 -1.39 -2.93
C GLU A 125 -16.72 -2.45 -3.14
N SER A 126 -15.44 -2.05 -3.12
CA SER A 126 -14.32 -2.98 -3.27
C SER A 126 -14.27 -4.02 -2.14
N LEU A 127 -14.58 -3.63 -0.90
CA LEU A 127 -14.71 -4.56 0.23
C LEU A 127 -15.81 -5.60 -0.03
N GLY A 128 -16.96 -5.15 -0.53
CA GLY A 128 -18.06 -6.06 -0.91
C GLY A 128 -17.64 -7.06 -1.99
N ARG A 129 -16.78 -6.64 -2.95
CA ARG A 129 -16.27 -7.54 -4.01
C ARG A 129 -15.37 -8.65 -3.49
N ILE A 130 -14.64 -8.41 -2.42
CA ILE A 130 -13.77 -9.41 -1.79
C ILE A 130 -14.48 -10.23 -0.71
N GLY A 131 -15.75 -9.96 -0.44
CA GLY A 131 -16.58 -10.76 0.48
C GLY A 131 -16.78 -10.13 1.86
N ILE A 132 -16.42 -8.87 2.07
CA ILE A 132 -16.74 -8.10 3.29
C ILE A 132 -17.97 -7.25 2.99
N ASP A 133 -19.12 -7.64 3.52
CA ASP A 133 -20.35 -6.87 3.42
C ASP A 133 -20.37 -5.77 4.50
N PRO A 134 -20.30 -4.48 4.15
CA PRO A 134 -20.33 -3.40 5.13
C PRO A 134 -21.58 -3.35 6.00
N MET A 135 -22.65 -4.04 5.59
CA MET A 135 -23.90 -4.15 6.38
C MET A 135 -23.82 -5.23 7.46
N LEU A 136 -22.85 -6.14 7.39
CA LEU A 136 -22.69 -7.26 8.32
C LEU A 136 -21.48 -7.10 9.24
N HIS A 137 -20.59 -6.14 8.94
CA HIS A 137 -19.35 -5.87 9.65
C HIS A 137 -19.34 -4.47 10.24
N ASP A 138 -18.68 -4.28 11.37
CA ASP A 138 -18.46 -2.97 11.99
C ASP A 138 -17.26 -2.29 11.28
N ILE A 139 -17.56 -1.52 10.23
CA ILE A 139 -16.55 -0.74 9.49
C ILE A 139 -16.47 0.65 10.11
N ARG A 140 -15.29 1.01 10.63
CA ARG A 140 -15.03 2.32 11.23
C ARG A 140 -13.91 3.04 10.49
N PHE A 141 -14.14 4.32 10.22
CA PHE A 141 -13.13 5.26 9.74
C PHE A 141 -12.65 6.05 10.96
N VAL A 142 -11.43 5.78 11.40
CA VAL A 142 -10.79 6.44 12.54
C VAL A 142 -9.82 7.47 11.98
N GLU A 143 -10.00 8.74 12.34
CA GLU A 143 -9.16 9.83 11.88
C GLU A 143 -7.69 9.55 12.22
N ASP A 144 -6.84 9.64 11.20
CA ASP A 144 -5.40 9.44 11.30
C ASP A 144 -4.67 10.31 10.29
N ASP A 145 -3.82 11.20 10.80
CA ASP A 145 -2.94 12.04 9.99
C ASP A 145 -1.68 11.24 9.68
N TRP A 146 -1.70 10.58 8.54
CA TRP A 146 -0.60 9.74 8.11
C TRP A 146 0.67 10.54 7.79
N GLU A 147 1.81 10.04 8.26
CA GLU A 147 3.13 10.61 8.01
C GLU A 147 4.16 9.55 7.58
N SER A 148 5.06 9.96 6.67
CA SER A 148 6.29 9.24 6.37
C SER A 148 7.51 10.17 6.55
N PRO A 149 8.20 10.10 7.70
CA PRO A 149 9.34 10.97 7.98
C PRO A 149 10.47 10.88 6.98
N THR A 150 10.74 9.69 6.42
CA THR A 150 11.78 9.47 5.42
C THR A 150 11.43 9.97 4.03
N LEU A 151 10.15 10.00 3.67
CA LEU A 151 9.68 10.60 2.41
C LEU A 151 9.43 12.11 2.53
N GLY A 152 9.34 12.64 3.75
CA GLY A 152 8.84 13.99 3.95
C GLY A 152 7.43 14.15 3.40
N ALA A 153 6.61 13.10 3.56
CA ALA A 153 5.24 13.03 3.07
C ALA A 153 4.27 13.00 4.25
N TRP A 154 3.11 13.63 4.07
CA TRP A 154 2.00 13.55 5.00
C TRP A 154 0.66 13.80 4.31
N GLY A 155 -0.41 13.35 4.95
CA GLY A 155 -1.76 13.55 4.44
C GLY A 155 -2.81 13.33 5.52
N LEU A 156 -3.98 13.92 5.28
CA LEU A 156 -5.17 13.73 6.11
C LEU A 156 -5.84 12.41 5.71
N GLY A 157 -6.44 11.71 6.65
CA GLY A 157 -7.14 10.48 6.29
C GLY A 157 -7.67 9.68 7.44
N TRP A 158 -7.76 8.39 7.21
CA TRP A 158 -8.33 7.45 8.17
C TRP A 158 -7.61 6.10 8.16
N GLU A 159 -7.44 5.51 9.35
CA GLU A 159 -7.37 4.05 9.46
C GLU A 159 -8.77 3.48 9.29
N VAL A 160 -8.92 2.49 8.44
CA VAL A 160 -10.18 1.75 8.31
C VAL A 160 -10.10 0.45 9.10
N TRP A 161 -10.97 0.34 10.08
CA TRP A 161 -11.07 -0.80 10.97
C TRP A 161 -12.28 -1.65 10.60
N CYS A 162 -12.10 -2.96 10.55
CA CYS A 162 -13.14 -3.96 10.35
C CYS A 162 -13.22 -4.84 11.60
N ASP A 163 -14.33 -4.80 12.31
CA ASP A 163 -14.59 -5.57 13.56
C ASP A 163 -13.43 -5.49 14.58
N GLY A 164 -12.83 -4.32 14.71
CA GLY A 164 -11.76 -4.07 15.66
C GLY A 164 -10.32 -4.35 15.17
N MET A 165 -10.14 -4.67 13.89
CA MET A 165 -8.81 -4.79 13.25
C MET A 165 -8.64 -3.74 12.15
N GLU A 166 -7.55 -2.98 12.18
CA GLU A 166 -7.15 -2.10 11.10
C GLU A 166 -6.83 -2.93 9.84
N VAL A 167 -7.54 -2.67 8.74
CA VAL A 167 -7.40 -3.42 7.48
C VAL A 167 -6.89 -2.57 6.32
N THR A 168 -7.04 -1.25 6.43
CA THR A 168 -6.70 -0.31 5.34
C THR A 168 -6.28 1.04 5.92
N GLN A 169 -5.28 1.66 5.30
CA GLN A 169 -4.94 3.06 5.48
C GLN A 169 -5.47 3.85 4.29
N PHE A 170 -6.15 4.94 4.56
CA PHE A 170 -6.67 5.86 3.56
C PHE A 170 -6.04 7.24 3.76
N THR A 171 -5.47 7.84 2.69
CA THR A 171 -4.73 9.10 2.81
C THR A 171 -5.05 10.05 1.65
N TYR A 172 -5.36 11.29 1.97
CA TYR A 172 -5.34 12.40 1.02
C TYR A 172 -4.01 13.13 1.14
N PHE A 173 -3.12 12.93 0.17
CA PHE A 173 -1.79 13.52 0.21
C PHE A 173 -1.86 15.04 0.19
N GLN A 174 -1.25 15.67 1.20
CA GLN A 174 -1.05 17.11 1.27
C GLN A 174 0.35 17.48 0.78
N GLN A 175 1.37 16.73 1.19
CA GLN A 175 2.75 16.95 0.76
C GLN A 175 3.50 15.64 0.52
N VAL A 176 4.43 15.66 -0.42
CA VAL A 176 5.41 14.61 -0.68
C VAL A 176 6.76 15.24 -0.96
N GLY A 177 7.81 14.80 -0.27
CA GLY A 177 9.14 15.41 -0.35
C GLY A 177 9.19 16.88 0.10
N GLY A 178 8.19 17.32 0.88
CA GLY A 178 8.03 18.72 1.27
C GLY A 178 7.44 19.61 0.18
N PHE A 179 6.90 19.05 -0.91
CA PHE A 179 6.18 19.76 -1.97
C PHE A 179 4.70 19.50 -1.87
N ASP A 180 3.90 20.54 -2.06
CA ASP A 180 2.44 20.44 -2.01
C ASP A 180 1.90 19.58 -3.17
N CYS A 181 0.92 18.74 -2.85
CA CYS A 181 0.21 17.93 -3.83
C CYS A 181 -0.98 18.71 -4.40
N ASN A 182 -0.87 19.15 -5.64
CA ASN A 182 -1.95 19.86 -6.33
C ASN A 182 -2.07 19.36 -7.77
N PRO A 183 -3.19 18.69 -8.12
CA PRO A 183 -4.35 18.38 -7.26
C PRO A 183 -4.04 17.32 -6.19
N VAL A 184 -4.82 17.32 -5.11
CA VAL A 184 -4.75 16.32 -4.04
C VAL A 184 -5.14 14.96 -4.61
N SER A 185 -4.36 13.93 -4.26
CA SER A 185 -4.66 12.54 -4.60
C SER A 185 -5.23 11.80 -3.39
N GLY A 186 -6.14 10.86 -3.66
CA GLY A 186 -6.56 9.84 -2.69
C GLY A 186 -5.72 8.59 -2.85
N GLU A 187 -5.16 8.11 -1.75
CA GLU A 187 -4.43 6.86 -1.64
C GLU A 187 -5.22 5.87 -0.78
N ILE A 188 -5.27 4.61 -1.21
CA ILE A 188 -5.84 3.51 -0.44
C ILE A 188 -4.81 2.40 -0.36
N THR A 189 -4.41 2.04 0.86
CA THR A 189 -3.43 0.98 1.12
C THR A 189 -4.11 -0.16 1.89
N TYR A 190 -4.48 -1.22 1.19
CA TYR A 190 -5.08 -2.41 1.80
C TYR A 190 -3.98 -3.31 2.39
N GLY A 191 -4.17 -3.78 3.62
CA GLY A 191 -3.38 -4.85 4.22
C GLY A 191 -3.92 -6.21 3.77
N LEU A 192 -3.34 -6.80 2.71
CA LEU A 192 -3.91 -7.98 2.04
C LEU A 192 -4.01 -9.19 2.97
N GLU A 193 -2.99 -9.45 3.77
CA GLU A 193 -3.00 -10.58 4.70
C GLU A 193 -4.07 -10.43 5.78
N ARG A 194 -4.23 -9.22 6.33
CA ARG A 194 -5.28 -8.93 7.33
C ARG A 194 -6.68 -9.12 6.73
N LEU A 195 -6.92 -8.58 5.54
CA LEU A 195 -8.19 -8.79 4.82
C LEU A 195 -8.43 -10.27 4.54
N ALA A 196 -7.39 -10.99 4.08
CA ALA A 196 -7.51 -12.41 3.77
C ALA A 196 -7.80 -13.26 5.01
N THR A 197 -7.15 -13.00 6.16
CA THR A 197 -7.47 -13.70 7.42
C THR A 197 -8.93 -13.50 7.81
N TYR A 198 -9.44 -12.30 7.57
CA TYR A 198 -10.82 -11.96 7.83
C TYR A 198 -11.79 -12.76 6.95
N VAL A 199 -11.65 -12.64 5.62
CA VAL A 199 -12.60 -13.25 4.67
C VAL A 199 -12.50 -14.78 4.62
N GLN A 200 -11.34 -15.35 4.98
CA GLN A 200 -11.16 -16.81 5.06
C GLN A 200 -11.48 -17.38 6.46
N GLY A 201 -11.69 -16.52 7.47
CA GLY A 201 -12.00 -16.95 8.84
C GLY A 201 -10.86 -17.73 9.50
N VAL A 202 -9.60 -17.31 9.31
CA VAL A 202 -8.42 -17.94 9.91
C VAL A 202 -7.70 -16.98 10.86
N ASP A 203 -7.14 -17.53 11.95
CA ASP A 203 -6.51 -16.75 13.02
C ASP A 203 -5.05 -16.42 12.76
N ARG A 204 -4.43 -17.02 11.73
CA ARG A 204 -3.03 -16.90 11.44
C ARG A 204 -2.80 -16.73 9.96
N VAL A 205 -1.95 -15.76 9.58
CA VAL A 205 -1.59 -15.50 8.18
C VAL A 205 -1.04 -16.76 7.48
N PHE A 206 -0.20 -17.54 8.14
CA PHE A 206 0.38 -18.76 7.57
C PHE A 206 -0.64 -19.87 7.29
N GLY A 207 -1.84 -19.79 7.87
CA GLY A 207 -2.97 -20.72 7.60
C GLY A 207 -3.83 -20.35 6.41
N LEU A 208 -3.65 -19.15 5.82
CA LEU A 208 -4.41 -18.72 4.65
C LEU A 208 -4.28 -19.71 3.49
N ASN A 209 -5.41 -20.05 2.88
CA ASN A 209 -5.42 -20.79 1.62
C ASN A 209 -4.93 -19.86 0.49
N PHE A 210 -3.75 -20.16 -0.04
CA PHE A 210 -3.10 -19.30 -1.03
C PHE A 210 -3.72 -19.44 -2.42
N ASN A 211 -3.93 -20.69 -2.87
CA ASN A 211 -4.33 -21.01 -4.24
C ASN A 211 -5.81 -21.42 -4.39
N GLY A 212 -6.61 -21.35 -3.32
CA GLY A 212 -8.04 -21.66 -3.33
C GLY A 212 -8.40 -23.13 -3.51
N ARG A 213 -7.44 -24.05 -3.49
CA ARG A 213 -7.70 -25.48 -3.64
C ARG A 213 -8.01 -26.13 -2.27
N GLU A 214 -8.88 -27.15 -2.30
CA GLU A 214 -9.21 -27.94 -1.12
C GLU A 214 -8.75 -29.40 -1.25
N ASP A 215 -8.10 -29.75 -2.37
CA ASP A 215 -7.53 -31.07 -2.64
C ASP A 215 -6.05 -31.16 -2.18
N ALA A 216 -5.38 -32.28 -2.51
CA ALA A 216 -3.97 -32.51 -2.20
C ALA A 216 -2.98 -31.50 -2.81
N ARG A 217 -3.46 -30.58 -3.66
CA ARG A 217 -2.67 -29.48 -4.25
C ARG A 217 -2.93 -28.15 -3.55
N LYS A 218 -3.60 -28.15 -2.40
CA LYS A 218 -3.76 -26.96 -1.57
C LYS A 218 -2.39 -26.45 -1.15
N LEU A 219 -2.18 -25.13 -1.31
CA LEU A 219 -1.01 -24.42 -0.82
C LEU A 219 -1.50 -23.36 0.16
N THR A 220 -0.90 -23.33 1.32
CA THR A 220 -1.12 -22.28 2.30
C THR A 220 -0.12 -21.13 2.13
N TYR A 221 -0.40 -19.98 2.72
CA TYR A 221 0.56 -18.88 2.81
C TYR A 221 1.86 -19.33 3.51
N GLY A 222 1.75 -20.23 4.49
CA GLY A 222 2.89 -20.82 5.18
C GLY A 222 3.76 -21.67 4.25
N ASP A 223 3.17 -22.47 3.37
CA ASP A 223 3.93 -23.28 2.39
C ASP A 223 4.75 -22.38 1.44
N VAL A 224 4.28 -21.15 1.20
CA VAL A 224 4.95 -20.22 0.28
C VAL A 224 5.99 -19.36 1.02
N PHE A 225 5.69 -18.85 2.24
CA PHE A 225 6.45 -17.76 2.84
C PHE A 225 7.02 -18.01 4.23
N LEU A 226 6.65 -19.09 4.94
CA LEU A 226 7.10 -19.30 6.33
C LEU A 226 8.63 -19.45 6.42
N GLN A 227 9.22 -20.22 5.51
CA GLN A 227 10.68 -20.38 5.47
C GLN A 227 11.37 -19.02 5.23
N ALA A 228 10.87 -18.23 4.27
CA ALA A 228 11.42 -16.91 3.99
C ALA A 228 11.31 -15.99 5.22
N GLU A 229 10.15 -15.96 5.92
CA GLU A 229 9.97 -15.16 7.13
C GLU A 229 10.99 -15.55 8.21
N GLN A 230 11.25 -16.84 8.41
CA GLN A 230 12.23 -17.35 9.38
C GLN A 230 13.67 -16.95 9.00
N GLU A 231 14.04 -17.16 7.74
CA GLU A 231 15.40 -16.87 7.27
C GLU A 231 15.70 -15.37 7.24
N TYR A 232 14.76 -14.56 6.73
CA TYR A 232 14.91 -13.11 6.74
C TYR A 232 14.87 -12.51 8.14
N SER A 233 14.12 -13.07 9.10
CA SER A 233 14.19 -12.64 10.49
C SER A 233 15.61 -12.87 11.07
N ARG A 234 16.22 -14.04 10.80
CA ARG A 234 17.61 -14.31 11.20
C ARG A 234 18.58 -13.34 10.52
N PHE A 235 18.45 -13.15 9.22
CA PHE A 235 19.27 -12.18 8.50
C PHE A 235 19.15 -10.78 9.09
N ASN A 236 17.92 -10.29 9.29
CA ASN A 236 17.64 -8.93 9.75
C ASN A 236 18.17 -8.67 11.17
N PHE A 237 18.11 -9.66 12.09
CA PHE A 237 18.44 -9.46 13.48
C PHE A 237 19.82 -10.00 13.88
N GLU A 238 20.34 -11.03 13.20
CA GLU A 238 21.49 -11.78 13.65
C GLU A 238 22.67 -11.72 12.70
N HIS A 239 22.46 -11.87 11.39
CA HIS A 239 23.52 -12.20 10.45
C HIS A 239 23.90 -11.10 9.44
N ALA A 240 23.01 -10.11 9.18
CA ALA A 240 23.35 -9.03 8.26
C ALA A 240 24.63 -8.32 8.72
N ASP A 241 25.65 -8.27 7.89
CA ASP A 241 26.93 -7.63 8.19
C ASP A 241 26.77 -6.11 8.23
N THR A 242 26.99 -5.53 9.40
CA THR A 242 26.73 -4.11 9.66
C THR A 242 27.72 -3.19 8.95
N GLU A 243 28.98 -3.59 8.75
CA GLU A 243 29.97 -2.80 8.01
C GLU A 243 29.64 -2.76 6.53
N ILE A 244 29.16 -3.89 5.98
CA ILE A 244 28.66 -3.95 4.59
C ILE A 244 27.44 -3.05 4.44
N LEU A 245 26.47 -3.12 5.35
CA LEU A 245 25.28 -2.28 5.33
C LEU A 245 25.61 -0.78 5.41
N LEU A 246 26.52 -0.39 6.32
CA LEU A 246 26.98 1.01 6.43
C LEU A 246 27.62 1.51 5.13
N ARG A 247 28.41 0.66 4.46
CA ARG A 247 29.00 1.00 3.17
C ARG A 247 27.92 1.13 2.08
N HIS A 248 26.98 0.16 1.99
CA HIS A 248 25.89 0.22 1.03
C HIS A 248 25.02 1.47 1.19
N PHE A 249 24.76 1.88 2.43
CA PHE A 249 24.03 3.13 2.67
C PHE A 249 24.78 4.34 2.10
N ARG A 250 26.09 4.45 2.40
CA ARG A 250 26.92 5.56 1.91
C ARG A 250 27.03 5.58 0.38
N ASP A 251 27.18 4.40 -0.22
CA ASP A 251 27.28 4.26 -1.68
C ASP A 251 25.97 4.66 -2.35
N ALA A 252 24.82 4.21 -1.86
CA ALA A 252 23.51 4.59 -2.38
C ALA A 252 23.25 6.11 -2.22
N GLU A 253 23.57 6.69 -1.07
CA GLU A 253 23.46 8.14 -0.85
C GLU A 253 24.33 8.93 -1.83
N LYS A 254 25.59 8.52 -1.99
CA LYS A 254 26.55 9.16 -2.92
C LYS A 254 26.07 9.08 -4.37
N GLU A 255 25.62 7.89 -4.79
CA GLU A 255 25.15 7.68 -6.16
C GLU A 255 23.87 8.46 -6.43
N CYS A 256 22.93 8.51 -5.48
CA CYS A 256 21.72 9.33 -5.60
C CYS A 256 22.07 10.79 -5.88
N ARG A 257 22.99 11.38 -5.11
CA ARG A 257 23.41 12.78 -5.28
C ARG A 257 24.12 13.00 -6.63
N ALA A 258 24.99 12.07 -7.05
CA ALA A 258 25.68 12.14 -8.33
C ALA A 258 24.71 12.09 -9.53
N LEU A 259 23.68 11.22 -9.46
CA LEU A 259 22.66 11.13 -10.49
C LEU A 259 21.78 12.39 -10.56
N LEU A 260 21.46 12.99 -9.41
CA LEU A 260 20.72 14.26 -9.36
C LEU A 260 21.51 15.39 -9.98
N GLU A 261 22.82 15.47 -9.73
CA GLU A 261 23.69 16.46 -10.34
C GLU A 261 23.85 16.22 -11.86
N ALA A 262 24.15 14.99 -12.26
CA ALA A 262 24.35 14.63 -13.67
C ALA A 262 23.07 14.74 -14.51
N GLY A 263 21.90 14.56 -13.91
CA GLY A 263 20.61 14.67 -14.58
C GLY A 263 20.07 16.10 -14.67
N ALA A 264 20.65 17.04 -13.93
CA ALA A 264 20.23 18.43 -13.95
C ALA A 264 20.41 19.05 -15.35
N PRO A 265 19.47 19.90 -15.80
CA PRO A 265 19.58 20.53 -17.11
C PRO A 265 20.79 21.50 -17.16
N ASP A 266 21.55 21.47 -18.24
CA ASP A 266 22.54 22.47 -18.51
C ASP A 266 21.89 23.88 -18.60
N ALA A 267 22.55 24.89 -18.03
CA ALA A 267 22.08 26.28 -18.07
C ALA A 267 21.81 26.79 -19.48
N ASN A 268 22.56 26.30 -20.46
CA ASN A 268 22.48 26.70 -21.86
C ASN A 268 21.69 25.71 -22.74
N ALA A 269 21.19 24.57 -22.17
CA ALA A 269 20.43 23.62 -22.95
C ALA A 269 19.05 24.16 -23.32
N ASN A 270 18.58 23.80 -24.52
CA ASN A 270 17.20 24.07 -24.93
C ASN A 270 16.18 23.25 -24.13
N ASP A 271 16.56 22.03 -23.75
CA ASP A 271 15.75 21.15 -22.89
C ASP A 271 16.10 21.40 -21.42
N LYS A 272 15.17 21.95 -20.66
CA LYS A 272 15.33 22.26 -19.24
C LYS A 272 14.85 21.13 -18.32
N ARG A 273 14.49 19.98 -18.87
CA ARG A 273 14.00 18.85 -18.09
C ARG A 273 15.14 18.08 -17.43
N HIS A 274 14.89 17.63 -16.20
CA HIS A 274 15.79 16.71 -15.51
C HIS A 274 15.73 15.31 -16.15
N LYS A 275 16.86 14.61 -16.28
CA LYS A 275 16.97 13.38 -17.07
C LYS A 275 17.16 12.10 -16.27
N LEU A 276 17.50 12.18 -14.97
CA LEU A 276 17.86 11.03 -14.13
C LEU A 276 17.10 10.98 -12.80
N ALA A 277 15.90 11.57 -12.71
CA ALA A 277 15.12 11.59 -11.47
C ALA A 277 14.73 10.19 -10.98
N LEU A 278 14.30 9.29 -11.88
CA LEU A 278 13.92 7.92 -11.51
C LEU A 278 15.12 7.08 -11.04
N PRO A 279 16.25 7.00 -11.76
CA PRO A 279 17.43 6.29 -11.26
C PRO A 279 17.97 6.84 -9.93
N ALA A 280 17.89 8.17 -9.72
CA ALA A 280 18.25 8.78 -8.44
C ALA A 280 17.29 8.35 -7.32
N TYR A 281 15.98 8.28 -7.60
CA TYR A 281 14.99 7.81 -6.66
C TYR A 281 15.23 6.34 -6.26
N ASP A 282 15.62 5.47 -7.20
CA ASP A 282 16.01 4.08 -6.90
C ASP A 282 17.12 4.02 -5.84
N GLN A 283 18.13 4.88 -5.94
CA GLN A 283 19.21 4.94 -4.95
C GLN A 283 18.73 5.48 -3.58
N CYS A 284 17.79 6.44 -3.58
CA CYS A 284 17.14 6.90 -2.35
C CYS A 284 16.39 5.75 -1.66
N ILE A 285 15.68 4.93 -2.41
CA ILE A 285 14.95 3.75 -1.88
C ILE A 285 15.91 2.70 -1.35
N LYS A 286 17.03 2.43 -2.03
CA LYS A 286 18.09 1.54 -1.51
C LYS A 286 18.62 2.05 -0.16
N ALA A 287 18.94 3.34 -0.06
CA ALA A 287 19.39 3.93 1.20
C ALA A 287 18.35 3.76 2.32
N SER A 288 17.06 3.98 2.01
CA SER A 288 15.96 3.78 2.96
C SER A 288 15.87 2.33 3.46
N HIS A 289 15.95 1.35 2.55
CA HIS A 289 15.91 -0.07 2.94
C HIS A 289 17.11 -0.47 3.80
N VAL A 290 18.31 -0.06 3.39
CA VAL A 290 19.54 -0.34 4.16
C VAL A 290 19.49 0.29 5.54
N PHE A 291 18.95 1.51 5.67
CA PHE A 291 18.69 2.13 6.97
C PHE A 291 17.78 1.26 7.84
N ASN A 292 16.68 0.73 7.29
CA ASN A 292 15.77 -0.15 8.02
C ASN A 292 16.47 -1.45 8.49
N LEU A 293 17.42 -1.99 7.72
CA LEU A 293 18.23 -3.14 8.12
C LEU A 293 19.19 -2.78 9.25
N LEU A 294 19.89 -1.66 9.18
CA LEU A 294 20.78 -1.16 10.23
C LEU A 294 20.02 -0.93 11.54
N ASP A 295 18.82 -0.38 11.46
CA ASP A 295 17.94 -0.16 12.61
C ASP A 295 17.47 -1.51 13.21
N ALA A 296 17.11 -2.49 12.38
CA ALA A 296 16.78 -3.84 12.84
C ALA A 296 17.95 -4.55 13.51
N ARG A 297 19.19 -4.35 12.99
CA ARG A 297 20.42 -4.87 13.61
C ARG A 297 20.76 -4.21 14.96
N GLY A 298 20.08 -3.13 15.33
CA GLY A 298 20.29 -2.42 16.58
C GLY A 298 21.63 -1.70 16.68
N VAL A 299 22.29 -1.41 15.55
CA VAL A 299 23.61 -0.75 15.51
C VAL A 299 23.53 0.76 15.36
N ILE A 300 22.31 1.29 15.26
CA ILE A 300 22.04 2.72 15.19
C ILE A 300 21.40 3.15 16.51
N SER A 301 22.01 4.09 17.21
CA SER A 301 21.42 4.70 18.40
C SER A 301 20.19 5.53 18.07
N VAL A 302 19.35 5.82 19.05
CA VAL A 302 18.14 6.65 18.87
C VAL A 302 18.48 8.02 18.26
N THR A 303 19.59 8.63 18.70
CA THR A 303 20.06 9.92 18.19
C THR A 303 20.53 9.83 16.74
N GLU A 304 21.28 8.77 16.41
CA GLU A 304 21.74 8.51 15.05
C GLU A 304 20.58 8.19 14.11
N CYS A 305 19.54 7.50 14.60
CA CYS A 305 18.33 7.19 13.85
C CYS A 305 17.72 8.46 13.23
N GLN A 306 17.61 9.55 14.00
CA GLN A 306 17.13 10.83 13.52
C GLN A 306 18.01 11.39 12.38
N SER A 307 19.32 11.25 12.49
CA SER A 307 20.27 11.67 11.44
C SER A 307 20.06 10.87 10.15
N TYR A 308 19.87 9.55 10.24
CA TYR A 308 19.60 8.72 9.05
C TYR A 308 18.26 9.06 8.40
N ILE A 309 17.21 9.28 9.20
CA ILE A 309 15.89 9.72 8.71
C ILE A 309 16.03 11.03 7.92
N LEU A 310 16.75 12.02 8.47
CA LEU A 310 16.98 13.30 7.79
C LEU A 310 17.75 13.12 6.49
N ARG A 311 18.80 12.27 6.46
CA ARG A 311 19.58 12.01 5.24
C ARG A 311 18.72 11.40 4.14
N VAL A 312 17.88 10.39 4.46
CA VAL A 312 16.96 9.78 3.48
C VAL A 312 15.90 10.80 3.04
N ARG A 313 15.35 11.61 3.97
CA ARG A 313 14.40 12.68 3.67
C ARG A 313 14.99 13.71 2.70
N ASP A 314 16.25 14.10 2.89
CA ASP A 314 16.91 15.05 2.00
C ASP A 314 17.10 14.49 0.58
N LEU A 315 17.42 13.19 0.48
CA LEU A 315 17.48 12.50 -0.82
C LEU A 315 16.10 12.46 -1.48
N ALA A 316 15.07 12.06 -0.73
CA ALA A 316 13.70 11.99 -1.22
C ALA A 316 13.20 13.36 -1.71
N LYS A 317 13.46 14.42 -0.94
CA LYS A 317 13.14 15.81 -1.33
C LYS A 317 13.84 16.20 -2.63
N ALA A 318 15.13 15.91 -2.76
CA ALA A 318 15.89 16.23 -3.97
C ALA A 318 15.40 15.43 -5.20
N CYS A 319 15.04 14.16 -5.01
CA CYS A 319 14.41 13.34 -6.06
C CYS A 319 13.04 13.88 -6.48
N CYS A 320 12.21 14.32 -5.53
CA CYS A 320 10.92 14.95 -5.82
C CYS A 320 11.09 16.26 -6.59
N ALA A 321 12.07 17.10 -6.21
CA ALA A 321 12.41 18.33 -6.95
C ALA A 321 12.84 18.01 -8.39
N ALA A 322 13.69 17.01 -8.56
CA ALA A 322 14.12 16.56 -9.89
C ALA A 322 12.95 16.01 -10.72
N TRP A 323 12.06 15.22 -10.09
CA TRP A 323 10.86 14.69 -10.74
C TRP A 323 9.95 15.79 -11.27
N LEU A 324 9.71 16.85 -10.49
CA LEU A 324 8.90 17.99 -10.92
C LEU A 324 9.47 18.71 -12.14
N GLN A 325 10.77 18.58 -12.40
CA GLN A 325 11.45 19.10 -13.59
C GLN A 325 11.44 18.11 -14.77
N THR A 326 10.78 16.97 -14.67
CA THR A 326 10.62 16.02 -15.77
C THR A 326 9.30 16.24 -16.50
N GLU A 327 9.18 15.67 -17.70
CA GLU A 327 7.89 15.60 -18.39
C GLU A 327 6.81 14.90 -17.55
N GLY A 328 7.17 13.83 -16.81
CA GLY A 328 6.26 13.13 -15.90
C GLY A 328 5.76 13.98 -14.74
N GLY A 329 6.58 14.93 -14.28
CA GLY A 329 6.27 15.91 -13.24
C GLY A 329 5.49 17.12 -13.74
N GLY A 330 5.37 17.32 -15.06
CA GLY A 330 4.59 18.41 -15.66
C GLY A 330 5.44 19.54 -16.27
N ALA A 331 6.78 19.39 -16.32
CA ALA A 331 7.68 20.35 -16.97
C ALA A 331 7.60 20.29 -18.51
#